data_bcdc0d696c74379a32eff7fd5ffc8d40
#
_entry.id   bcdc0d696c74379a32eff7fd5ffc8d40
#
_cell.length_a   1.000
_cell.length_b   1.000
_cell.length_c   1.000
_cell.angle_alpha   90.00
_cell.angle_beta   90.00
_cell.angle_gamma   90.00
#
_symmetry.space_group_name_H-M   'P 1'
#
loop_
_entity.id
_entity.type
_entity.pdbx_description
1 polymer ?
#
loop_
_entity_poly.entity_id
_entity_poly.type
_entity_poly.pdbx_seq_one_letter_code
_entity_poly.pdbx_strand_id
1 'polypeptide(L)'
;MLFRSRPTTPSPGLRYYYPLPKATDSTTHEFDVVIYGASPAAVSAAVQARTMGKTAGVFVFRRHVGGMSSSGLSDVDYGRKEAIGGMAKKVFLDFFKKQVQSPADVETLFLTMLADHGIPVFFEHRLQDVERKGDRITRITFENGNAARGRIFLDTTYEGDLIARA
;
A
#
# COMPACT_ATOMS: atom_id res chain seq x y z
N MET A 1 10.61 1.62 -24.38
CA MET A 1 10.96 2.43 -23.18
C MET A 1 12.22 1.80 -22.59
N LEU A 2 13.38 2.44 -22.74
CA LEU A 2 14.64 1.91 -22.22
C LEU A 2 14.68 2.20 -20.70
N PHE A 3 14.61 1.15 -19.89
CA PHE A 3 14.94 1.26 -18.47
C PHE A 3 16.42 1.65 -18.38
N ARG A 4 16.68 2.90 -18.00
CA ARG A 4 18.04 3.30 -17.67
C ARG A 4 18.45 2.50 -16.44
N SER A 5 19.49 1.69 -16.57
CA SER A 5 20.16 1.10 -15.41
C SER A 5 20.51 2.21 -14.41
N ARG A 6 20.36 1.93 -13.13
CA ARG A 6 20.77 2.87 -12.07
C ARG A 6 22.22 3.32 -12.33
N PRO A 7 22.53 4.60 -12.17
CA PRO A 7 23.92 5.03 -12.28
C PRO A 7 24.77 4.23 -11.30
N THR A 8 25.84 3.66 -11.76
CA THR A 8 26.78 2.88 -10.93
C THR A 8 27.57 3.76 -9.97
N THR A 9 27.56 5.09 -10.21
CA THR A 9 28.22 6.07 -9.35
C THR A 9 27.19 7.11 -8.88
N PRO A 10 26.94 7.24 -7.58
CA PRO A 10 26.07 8.28 -7.07
C PRO A 10 26.60 9.68 -7.40
N SER A 11 25.75 10.56 -7.87
CA SER A 11 26.15 11.97 -8.04
C SER A 11 26.43 12.61 -6.70
N PRO A 12 27.54 13.36 -6.55
CA PRO A 12 27.88 14.04 -5.30
C PRO A 12 26.71 14.95 -4.87
N GLY A 13 26.31 14.84 -3.61
CA GLY A 13 25.22 15.64 -3.03
C GLY A 13 23.81 15.12 -3.28
N LEU A 14 23.62 14.12 -4.14
CA LEU A 14 22.31 13.47 -4.31
C LEU A 14 22.22 12.21 -3.45
N ARG A 15 21.15 12.14 -2.66
CA ARG A 15 20.79 10.93 -1.93
C ARG A 15 19.69 10.20 -2.68
N TYR A 16 20.00 9.01 -3.17
CA TYR A 16 19.02 8.14 -3.84
C TYR A 16 18.27 7.24 -2.87
N TYR A 17 18.76 7.15 -1.64
CA TYR A 17 18.22 6.32 -0.60
C TYR A 17 18.32 7.05 0.75
N TYR A 18 17.22 7.08 1.48
CA TYR A 18 17.13 7.61 2.82
C TYR A 18 16.76 6.46 3.76
N PRO A 19 17.65 6.03 4.66
CA PRO A 19 17.31 5.01 5.63
C PRO A 19 16.17 5.53 6.52
N LEU A 20 15.22 4.65 6.80
CA LEU A 20 14.15 4.96 7.74
C LEU A 20 14.71 4.94 9.17
N PRO A 21 14.17 5.77 10.07
CA PRO A 21 14.46 5.65 11.50
C PRO A 21 14.12 4.24 11.96
N LYS A 22 15.03 3.60 12.70
CA LYS A 22 14.73 2.33 13.35
C LYS A 22 13.69 2.57 14.45
N ALA A 23 12.71 1.68 14.56
CA ALA A 23 11.81 1.67 15.70
C ALA A 23 12.63 1.45 16.99
N THR A 24 12.25 2.14 18.05
CA THR A 24 12.87 2.01 19.37
C THR A 24 12.72 0.58 19.89
N ASP A 25 11.53 -0.01 19.63
CA ASP A 25 11.21 -1.39 19.98
C ASP A 25 10.64 -2.08 18.73
N SER A 26 11.28 -3.19 18.32
CA SER A 26 10.83 -3.98 17.18
C SER A 26 9.50 -4.67 17.50
N THR A 27 8.47 -4.37 16.74
CA THR A 27 7.15 -4.98 16.89
C THR A 27 6.87 -5.94 15.74
N THR A 28 6.30 -7.11 16.06
CA THR A 28 5.74 -8.01 15.07
C THR A 28 4.21 -7.91 15.11
N HIS A 29 3.63 -7.46 14.01
CA HIS A 29 2.19 -7.37 13.82
C HIS A 29 1.64 -8.67 13.26
N GLU A 30 0.45 -9.09 13.68
CA GLU A 30 -0.20 -10.32 13.20
C GLU A 30 -1.58 -10.04 12.64
N PHE A 31 -1.85 -10.52 11.41
CA PHE A 31 -3.12 -10.38 10.71
C PHE A 31 -3.44 -11.64 9.89
N ASP A 32 -4.73 -11.86 9.59
CA ASP A 32 -5.08 -12.87 8.59
C ASP A 32 -4.55 -12.47 7.20
N VAL A 33 -4.65 -11.17 6.87
CA VAL A 33 -4.22 -10.59 5.59
C VAL A 33 -3.24 -9.45 5.83
N VAL A 34 -2.02 -9.63 5.37
CA VAL A 34 -0.97 -8.61 5.37
C VAL A 34 -0.91 -8.00 3.98
N ILE A 35 -1.11 -6.71 3.87
CA ILE A 35 -1.16 -5.98 2.60
C ILE A 35 0.04 -5.03 2.54
N TYR A 36 0.90 -5.23 1.56
CA TYR A 36 2.04 -4.38 1.32
C TYR A 36 1.81 -3.47 0.12
N GLY A 37 1.90 -2.15 0.35
CA GLY A 37 1.58 -1.12 -0.62
C GLY A 37 0.42 -0.23 -0.15
N ALA A 38 0.19 0.87 -0.86
CA ALA A 38 -0.80 1.88 -0.49
C ALA A 38 -1.66 2.34 -1.68
N SER A 39 -1.74 1.55 -2.74
CA SER A 39 -2.58 1.85 -3.90
C SER A 39 -4.08 1.73 -3.54
N PRO A 40 -5.01 2.19 -4.38
CA PRO A 40 -6.44 1.95 -4.19
C PRO A 40 -6.79 0.46 -4.06
N ALA A 41 -5.97 -0.43 -4.66
CA ALA A 41 -6.12 -1.87 -4.51
C ALA A 41 -5.87 -2.32 -3.07
N ALA A 42 -4.90 -1.71 -2.35
CA ALA A 42 -4.66 -1.99 -0.94
C ALA A 42 -5.90 -1.69 -0.09
N VAL A 43 -6.51 -0.52 -0.30
CA VAL A 43 -7.72 -0.11 0.43
C VAL A 43 -8.87 -1.07 0.15
N SER A 44 -9.10 -1.39 -1.12
CA SER A 44 -10.17 -2.30 -1.53
C SER A 44 -9.99 -3.70 -0.95
N ALA A 45 -8.77 -4.23 -1.01
CA ALA A 45 -8.45 -5.56 -0.47
C ALA A 45 -8.64 -5.61 1.06
N ALA A 46 -8.16 -4.58 1.76
CA ALA A 46 -8.27 -4.48 3.21
C ALA A 46 -9.73 -4.40 3.68
N VAL A 47 -10.53 -3.53 3.06
CA VAL A 47 -11.96 -3.39 3.36
C VAL A 47 -12.71 -4.69 3.06
N GLN A 48 -12.40 -5.34 1.93
CA GLN A 48 -13.04 -6.62 1.58
C GLN A 48 -12.66 -7.72 2.57
N ALA A 49 -11.40 -7.81 2.99
CA ALA A 49 -10.96 -8.77 4.02
C ALA A 49 -11.73 -8.57 5.33
N ARG A 50 -11.89 -7.32 5.78
CA ARG A 50 -12.68 -7.00 6.98
C ARG A 50 -14.16 -7.35 6.82
N THR A 51 -14.75 -7.07 5.67
CA THR A 51 -16.15 -7.46 5.36
C THR A 51 -16.35 -8.98 5.43
N MET A 52 -15.31 -9.75 5.10
CA MET A 52 -15.30 -11.22 5.21
C MET A 52 -14.95 -11.72 6.63
N GLY A 53 -14.90 -10.85 7.63
CA GLY A 53 -14.60 -11.21 9.03
C GLY A 53 -13.12 -11.53 9.30
N LYS A 54 -12.20 -11.11 8.40
CA LYS A 54 -10.76 -11.31 8.57
C LYS A 54 -10.08 -10.07 9.14
N THR A 55 -9.00 -10.26 9.86
CA THR A 55 -8.12 -9.16 10.27
C THR A 55 -7.22 -8.76 9.10
N ALA A 56 -7.00 -7.45 8.92
CA ALA A 56 -6.14 -6.93 7.87
C ALA A 56 -5.28 -5.77 8.38
N GLY A 57 -4.03 -5.68 7.92
CA GLY A 57 -3.13 -4.56 8.16
C GLY A 57 -2.47 -4.10 6.87
N VAL A 58 -2.39 -2.79 6.67
CA VAL A 58 -1.80 -2.16 5.48
C VAL A 58 -0.44 -1.57 5.84
N PHE A 59 0.61 -2.03 5.17
CA PHE A 59 2.00 -1.62 5.40
C PHE A 59 2.48 -0.77 4.23
N VAL A 60 2.86 0.47 4.51
CA VAL A 60 3.13 1.51 3.52
C VAL A 60 4.56 1.99 3.66
N PHE A 61 5.33 1.95 2.58
CA PHE A 61 6.72 2.38 2.61
C PHE A 61 6.91 3.91 2.72
N ARG A 62 5.86 4.70 2.43
CA ARG A 62 5.81 6.17 2.55
C ARG A 62 4.77 6.59 3.58
N ARG A 63 4.42 7.89 3.59
CA ARG A 63 3.38 8.49 4.44
C ARG A 63 2.13 8.86 3.65
N HIS A 64 1.79 8.09 2.62
CA HIS A 64 0.74 8.44 1.68
C HIS A 64 -0.07 7.21 1.27
N VAL A 65 -1.41 7.33 1.25
CA VAL A 65 -2.35 6.30 0.84
C VAL A 65 -3.14 6.75 -0.39
N GLY A 66 -3.40 5.80 -1.30
CA GLY A 66 -4.19 6.03 -2.52
C GLY A 66 -3.36 6.07 -3.80
N GLY A 67 -2.02 5.96 -3.69
CA GLY A 67 -1.13 5.85 -4.84
C GLY A 67 -1.33 6.97 -5.85
N MET A 68 -1.41 6.64 -7.14
CA MET A 68 -1.59 7.64 -8.20
C MET A 68 -2.91 8.40 -8.10
N SER A 69 -3.96 7.82 -7.52
CA SER A 69 -5.26 8.48 -7.40
C SER A 69 -5.26 9.66 -6.43
N SER A 70 -4.28 9.74 -5.53
CA SER A 70 -4.17 10.76 -4.48
C SER A 70 -2.84 11.51 -4.49
N SER A 71 -1.97 11.30 -5.50
CA SER A 71 -0.63 11.91 -5.56
C SER A 71 -0.52 13.15 -6.45
N GLY A 72 -1.63 13.76 -6.85
CA GLY A 72 -1.61 15.04 -7.56
C GLY A 72 -1.62 14.95 -9.08
N LEU A 73 -1.88 13.78 -9.65
CA LEU A 73 -2.23 13.66 -11.05
C LEU A 73 -3.59 14.32 -11.30
N SER A 74 -3.74 15.03 -12.43
CA SER A 74 -4.88 15.92 -12.67
C SER A 74 -6.21 15.21 -12.74
N ASP A 75 -6.30 14.13 -13.51
CA ASP A 75 -7.54 13.39 -13.74
C ASP A 75 -7.32 11.88 -13.71
N VAL A 76 -8.39 11.14 -13.41
CA VAL A 76 -8.39 9.68 -13.47
C VAL A 76 -9.06 9.26 -14.78
N ASP A 77 -8.29 8.61 -15.65
CA ASP A 77 -8.82 7.98 -16.85
C ASP A 77 -9.64 6.75 -16.48
N TYR A 78 -10.92 6.72 -16.82
CA TYR A 78 -11.82 5.63 -16.44
C TYR A 78 -12.62 5.00 -17.59
N GLY A 79 -12.39 5.39 -18.81
CA GLY A 79 -13.05 4.81 -19.97
C GLY A 79 -14.58 4.78 -19.83
N ARG A 80 -15.20 3.60 -19.96
CA ARG A 80 -16.65 3.43 -19.77
C ARG A 80 -17.01 3.32 -18.29
N LYS A 81 -17.70 4.32 -17.75
CA LYS A 81 -18.15 4.34 -16.34
C LYS A 81 -19.01 3.14 -15.97
N GLU A 82 -19.83 2.67 -16.91
CA GLU A 82 -20.74 1.55 -16.73
C GLU A 82 -20.03 0.21 -16.53
N ALA A 83 -18.79 0.11 -17.01
CA ALA A 83 -17.95 -1.09 -16.84
C ALA A 83 -17.31 -1.18 -15.45
N ILE A 84 -17.29 -0.08 -14.67
CA ILE A 84 -16.71 -0.06 -13.34
C ILE A 84 -17.67 -0.77 -12.38
N GLY A 85 -17.17 -1.83 -11.74
CA GLY A 85 -17.95 -2.66 -10.81
C GLY A 85 -17.38 -2.70 -9.39
N GLY A 86 -18.06 -3.46 -8.52
CA GLY A 86 -17.62 -3.77 -7.17
C GLY A 86 -17.29 -2.54 -6.31
N MET A 87 -16.26 -2.65 -5.51
CA MET A 87 -15.82 -1.56 -4.62
C MET A 87 -15.28 -0.36 -5.40
N ALA A 88 -14.64 -0.57 -6.54
CA ALA A 88 -14.20 0.52 -7.40
C ALA A 88 -15.35 1.41 -7.81
N LYS A 89 -16.52 0.83 -8.17
CA LYS A 89 -17.73 1.59 -8.49
C LYS A 89 -18.19 2.45 -7.31
N LYS A 90 -18.18 1.92 -6.11
CA LYS A 90 -18.56 2.66 -4.90
C LYS A 90 -17.61 3.85 -4.67
N VAL A 91 -16.30 3.61 -4.74
CA VAL A 91 -15.29 4.65 -4.59
C VAL A 91 -15.43 5.71 -5.68
N PHE A 92 -15.47 5.33 -6.94
CA PHE A 92 -15.57 6.28 -8.06
C PHE A 92 -16.89 7.04 -8.08
N LEU A 93 -18.02 6.42 -7.77
CA LEU A 93 -19.30 7.12 -7.71
C LEU A 93 -19.37 8.09 -6.54
N ASP A 94 -18.84 7.73 -5.37
CA ASP A 94 -18.73 8.63 -4.23
C ASP A 94 -17.77 9.78 -4.51
N PHE A 95 -16.69 9.50 -5.23
CA PHE A 95 -15.75 10.47 -5.73
C PHE A 95 -16.42 11.53 -6.62
N PHE A 96 -17.19 11.10 -7.62
CA PHE A 96 -17.87 12.01 -8.54
C PHE A 96 -19.04 12.75 -7.91
N LYS A 97 -19.71 12.17 -6.90
CA LYS A 97 -20.86 12.78 -6.24
C LYS A 97 -20.48 13.72 -5.10
N LYS A 98 -19.37 13.52 -4.44
CA LYS A 98 -18.97 14.26 -3.23
C LYS A 98 -18.04 15.43 -3.47
N GLN A 99 -17.80 15.84 -4.71
CA GLN A 99 -16.95 16.99 -5.00
C GLN A 99 -15.54 16.84 -4.37
N VAL A 100 -14.92 15.70 -4.58
CA VAL A 100 -13.49 15.56 -4.28
C VAL A 100 -12.75 16.55 -5.19
N GLN A 101 -12.21 17.60 -4.60
CA GLN A 101 -11.63 18.72 -5.32
C GLN A 101 -10.10 18.68 -5.35
N SER A 102 -9.51 17.82 -4.55
CA SER A 102 -8.06 17.76 -4.41
C SER A 102 -7.54 16.33 -4.19
N PRO A 103 -6.28 16.05 -4.50
CA PRO A 103 -5.63 14.79 -4.15
C PRO A 103 -5.69 14.45 -2.65
N ALA A 104 -5.65 15.49 -1.80
CA ALA A 104 -5.75 15.33 -0.34
C ALA A 104 -7.13 14.82 0.10
N ASP A 105 -8.21 15.24 -0.59
CA ASP A 105 -9.56 14.74 -0.30
C ASP A 105 -9.68 13.26 -0.63
N VAL A 106 -8.99 12.83 -1.70
CA VAL A 106 -8.92 11.41 -2.09
C VAL A 106 -8.20 10.58 -1.04
N GLU A 107 -7.05 11.04 -0.57
CA GLU A 107 -6.32 10.36 0.49
C GLU A 107 -7.17 10.29 1.76
N THR A 108 -7.82 11.40 2.12
CA THR A 108 -8.74 11.45 3.26
C THR A 108 -9.88 10.44 3.13
N LEU A 109 -10.47 10.30 1.94
CA LEU A 109 -11.49 9.31 1.67
C LEU A 109 -10.98 7.88 1.93
N PHE A 110 -9.80 7.54 1.39
CA PHE A 110 -9.22 6.22 1.58
C PHE A 110 -8.85 5.94 3.05
N LEU A 111 -8.28 6.91 3.74
CA LEU A 111 -7.97 6.78 5.17
C LEU A 111 -9.24 6.61 6.01
N THR A 112 -10.31 7.35 5.69
CA THR A 112 -11.62 7.20 6.34
C THR A 112 -12.19 5.81 6.10
N MET A 113 -12.14 5.29 4.86
CA MET A 113 -12.60 3.93 4.56
C MET A 113 -11.85 2.88 5.38
N LEU A 114 -10.54 3.02 5.55
CA LEU A 114 -9.75 2.11 6.37
C LEU A 114 -10.11 2.23 7.85
N ALA A 115 -10.25 3.45 8.36
CA ALA A 115 -10.59 3.72 9.75
C ALA A 115 -12.00 3.20 10.11
N ASP A 116 -13.01 3.43 9.27
CA ASP A 116 -14.39 2.96 9.47
C ASP A 116 -14.48 1.43 9.57
N HIS A 117 -13.54 0.72 8.97
CA HIS A 117 -13.44 -0.75 9.05
C HIS A 117 -12.44 -1.24 10.11
N GLY A 118 -11.87 -0.34 10.92
CA GLY A 118 -10.89 -0.68 11.95
C GLY A 118 -9.61 -1.32 11.38
N ILE A 119 -9.14 -0.84 10.21
CA ILE A 119 -7.96 -1.34 9.54
C ILE A 119 -6.77 -0.42 9.87
N PRO A 120 -5.76 -0.90 10.58
CA PRO A 120 -4.57 -0.11 10.86
C PRO A 120 -3.72 0.07 9.61
N VAL A 121 -3.15 1.29 9.49
CA VAL A 121 -2.18 1.65 8.45
C VAL A 121 -0.84 1.94 9.12
N PHE A 122 0.18 1.22 8.69
CA PHE A 122 1.54 1.33 9.21
C PHE A 122 2.41 2.05 8.18
N PHE A 123 2.63 3.33 8.39
CA PHE A 123 3.48 4.15 7.52
C PHE A 123 4.98 3.88 7.74
N GLU A 124 5.80 4.23 6.76
CA GLU A 124 7.26 4.10 6.80
C GLU A 124 7.76 2.67 7.06
N HIS A 125 7.01 1.69 6.58
CA HIS A 125 7.35 0.27 6.62
C HIS A 125 7.87 -0.18 5.25
N ARG A 126 9.12 0.19 4.91
CA ARG A 126 9.76 -0.26 3.67
C ARG A 126 10.20 -1.71 3.83
N LEU A 127 9.79 -2.56 2.87
CA LEU A 127 10.10 -3.99 2.87
C LEU A 127 11.61 -4.21 2.83
N GLN A 128 12.11 -4.98 3.79
CA GLN A 128 13.50 -5.41 3.86
C GLN A 128 13.65 -6.83 3.34
N ASP A 129 12.89 -7.77 3.88
CA ASP A 129 13.04 -9.19 3.56
C ASP A 129 11.72 -9.96 3.68
N VAL A 130 11.67 -11.15 3.07
CA VAL A 130 10.53 -12.06 3.03
C VAL A 130 10.96 -13.44 3.52
N GLU A 131 10.36 -13.90 4.61
CA GLU A 131 10.60 -15.24 5.13
C GLU A 131 9.55 -16.22 4.58
N ARG A 132 10.02 -17.36 4.09
CA ARG A 132 9.16 -18.43 3.54
C ARG A 132 9.37 -19.77 4.23
N LYS A 133 8.33 -20.60 4.20
CA LYS A 133 8.40 -22.02 4.51
C LYS A 133 7.84 -22.80 3.32
N GLY A 134 8.73 -23.39 2.52
CA GLY A 134 8.37 -23.91 1.20
C GLY A 134 7.86 -22.78 0.29
N ASP A 135 6.71 -22.98 -0.32
CA ASP A 135 6.10 -22.00 -1.24
C ASP A 135 5.23 -20.97 -0.53
N ARG A 136 5.26 -20.93 0.80
CA ARG A 136 4.40 -20.05 1.59
C ARG A 136 5.20 -18.96 2.28
N ILE A 137 4.82 -17.70 2.08
CA ILE A 137 5.29 -16.59 2.88
C ILE A 137 4.74 -16.73 4.30
N THR A 138 5.59 -16.56 5.30
CA THR A 138 5.22 -16.67 6.72
C THR A 138 5.39 -15.35 7.47
N ARG A 139 6.32 -14.50 7.01
CA ARG A 139 6.65 -13.23 7.64
C ARG A 139 7.32 -12.30 6.64
N ILE A 140 7.10 -11.00 6.81
CA ILE A 140 7.89 -9.96 6.15
C ILE A 140 8.52 -9.06 7.20
N THR A 141 9.72 -8.55 6.92
CA THR A 141 10.44 -7.62 7.78
C THR A 141 10.59 -6.27 7.09
N PHE A 142 10.72 -5.23 7.89
CA PHE A 142 10.83 -3.87 7.41
C PHE A 142 12.15 -3.23 7.85
N GLU A 143 12.66 -2.27 7.07
CA GLU A 143 13.92 -1.57 7.35
C GLU A 143 13.92 -0.84 8.70
N ASN A 144 12.75 -0.46 9.19
CA ASN A 144 12.60 0.17 10.51
C ASN A 144 12.72 -0.83 11.69
N GLY A 145 12.88 -2.12 11.42
CA GLY A 145 13.02 -3.18 12.42
C GLY A 145 11.72 -3.91 12.77
N ASN A 146 10.57 -3.41 12.34
CA ASN A 146 9.28 -4.07 12.54
C ASN A 146 9.11 -5.27 11.61
N ALA A 147 8.09 -6.08 11.89
CA ALA A 147 7.73 -7.23 11.06
C ALA A 147 6.20 -7.41 10.98
N ALA A 148 5.74 -8.17 9.99
CA ALA A 148 4.37 -8.62 9.91
C ALA A 148 4.29 -10.11 9.60
N ARG A 149 3.40 -10.80 10.29
CA ARG A 149 3.01 -12.19 10.05
C ARG A 149 1.59 -12.27 9.56
N GLY A 150 1.33 -13.21 8.67
CA GLY A 150 0.00 -13.38 8.10
C GLY A 150 -0.24 -14.75 7.52
N ARG A 151 -1.52 -15.02 7.26
CA ARG A 151 -1.93 -16.22 6.52
C ARG A 151 -1.90 -16.00 5.02
N ILE A 152 -2.19 -14.75 4.61
CA ILE A 152 -2.20 -14.29 3.22
C ILE A 152 -1.40 -13.00 3.15
N PHE A 153 -0.59 -12.87 2.11
CA PHE A 153 0.17 -11.68 1.80
C PHE A 153 -0.25 -11.17 0.43
N LEU A 154 -0.55 -9.87 0.35
CA LEU A 154 -0.95 -9.21 -0.89
C LEU A 154 0.06 -8.14 -1.23
N ASP A 155 0.58 -8.20 -2.44
CA ASP A 155 1.36 -7.11 -3.02
C ASP A 155 0.42 -6.16 -3.77
N THR A 156 0.37 -4.92 -3.33
CA THR A 156 -0.42 -3.87 -3.94
C THR A 156 0.44 -2.68 -4.36
N THR A 157 1.75 -2.91 -4.44
CA THR A 157 2.69 -1.94 -5.01
C THR A 157 2.55 -1.91 -6.53
N TYR A 158 3.02 -0.85 -7.16
CA TYR A 158 3.05 -0.76 -8.62
C TYR A 158 4.20 -1.56 -9.24
N GLU A 159 5.26 -1.74 -8.48
CA GLU A 159 6.50 -2.39 -8.92
C GLU A 159 6.55 -3.88 -8.60
N GLY A 160 5.64 -4.39 -7.77
CA GLY A 160 5.65 -5.77 -7.33
C GLY A 160 6.78 -6.06 -6.32
N ASP A 161 7.05 -5.13 -5.42
CA ASP A 161 8.18 -5.20 -4.48
C ASP A 161 8.16 -6.44 -3.58
N LEU A 162 6.97 -6.85 -3.13
CA LEU A 162 6.80 -8.04 -2.31
C LEU A 162 6.95 -9.32 -3.14
N ILE A 163 6.32 -9.36 -4.32
CA ILE A 163 6.41 -10.50 -5.25
C ILE A 163 7.85 -10.72 -5.70
N ALA A 164 8.59 -9.65 -5.97
CA ALA A 164 9.97 -9.73 -6.42
C ALA A 164 10.92 -10.33 -5.37
N ARG A 165 10.53 -10.33 -4.09
CA ARG A 165 11.31 -10.91 -2.97
C ARG A 165 10.76 -12.24 -2.49
N ALA A 166 9.58 -12.62 -2.93
CA ALA A 166 8.92 -13.89 -2.59
C ALA A 166 9.34 -15.01 -3.53
#